data_267c6f40617f09d7212c978568c14d11
#
_entry.id   267c6f40617f09d7212c978568c14d11
#
_cell.length_a   1.000
_cell.length_b   1.000
_cell.length_c   1.000
_cell.angle_alpha   90.00
_cell.angle_beta   90.00
_cell.angle_gamma   90.00
#
_symmetry.space_group_name_H-M   'P 1'
#
loop_
_entity.id
_entity.type
_entity.pdbx_description
1 polymer ?
#
loop_
_entity_poly.entity_id
_entity_poly.type
_entity_poly.pdbx_seq_one_letter_code
_entity_poly.pdbx_strand_id
1 'polypeptide(L)'
;NDCDACKSGGSKKRPFPKRTTKFTYFGERLSSDLCGPFTKSVDGYTYMLNIVDGSTNHLYVYPLRSKSSTEVQANMEQFLNDNKSYLSHGKPVTWHTDNGGEFMSNNIDEFCDEFAVKRSFSVPYAPPQNAHAERMWGIILQPMRKMLAESGVHESFWTYTARQACMIHNILPSTKLAGEISPYQAKYTHHIKLSMVYHQTWVI
;
A
#
# COMPACT_ATOMS: atom_id res chain seq x y z
N ASN A 1 -34.99 4.64 -35.13
CA ASN A 1 -33.75 5.21 -35.75
C ASN A 1 -32.54 4.66 -35.01
N ASP A 2 -32.12 3.46 -35.41
CA ASP A 2 -30.91 2.81 -34.89
C ASP A 2 -29.69 3.29 -35.72
N CYS A 3 -28.97 4.25 -35.20
CA CYS A 3 -27.74 4.73 -35.79
C CYS A 3 -26.55 3.91 -35.24
N ASP A 4 -25.87 3.16 -36.10
CA ASP A 4 -24.71 2.34 -35.72
C ASP A 4 -23.54 3.18 -35.19
N ALA A 5 -23.38 4.42 -35.65
CA ALA A 5 -22.41 5.38 -35.12
C ALA A 5 -22.75 5.80 -33.68
N CYS A 6 -24.04 5.92 -33.32
CA CYS A 6 -24.45 6.19 -31.95
C CYS A 6 -24.28 4.99 -31.02
N LYS A 7 -24.44 3.77 -31.54
CA LYS A 7 -24.19 2.54 -30.79
C LYS A 7 -22.70 2.33 -30.52
N SER A 8 -21.83 2.61 -31.47
CA SER A 8 -20.38 2.47 -31.29
C SER A 8 -19.75 3.58 -30.45
N GLY A 9 -20.25 4.82 -30.56
CA GLY A 9 -19.77 5.96 -29.77
C GLY A 9 -20.23 5.99 -28.31
N GLY A 10 -21.29 5.26 -27.97
CA GLY A 10 -21.88 5.22 -26.62
C GLY A 10 -21.50 3.99 -25.78
N SER A 11 -20.58 3.13 -26.27
CA SER A 11 -20.18 1.92 -25.55
C SER A 11 -19.44 2.26 -24.25
N LYS A 12 -20.15 2.25 -23.13
CA LYS A 12 -19.53 2.30 -21.80
C LYS A 12 -18.68 1.03 -21.64
N LYS A 13 -17.40 1.21 -21.26
CA LYS A 13 -16.54 0.07 -20.86
C LYS A 13 -17.30 -0.78 -19.85
N ARG A 14 -17.47 -2.06 -20.13
CA ARG A 14 -18.06 -2.99 -19.17
C ARG A 14 -17.25 -2.94 -17.87
N PRO A 15 -17.90 -2.94 -16.68
CA PRO A 15 -17.18 -3.08 -15.45
C PRO A 15 -16.37 -4.37 -15.48
N PHE A 16 -15.11 -4.29 -15.06
CA PHE A 16 -14.28 -5.48 -14.96
C PHE A 16 -14.93 -6.48 -13.99
N PRO A 17 -14.87 -7.80 -14.27
CA PRO A 17 -15.41 -8.79 -13.37
C PRO A 17 -14.78 -8.64 -11.99
N LYS A 18 -15.59 -8.74 -10.94
CA LYS A 18 -15.09 -8.69 -9.56
C LYS A 18 -14.07 -9.81 -9.38
N ARG A 19 -12.91 -9.46 -8.82
CA ARG A 19 -11.87 -10.43 -8.52
C ARG A 19 -12.41 -11.48 -7.56
N THR A 20 -12.37 -12.73 -7.95
CA THR A 20 -12.85 -13.87 -7.15
C THR A 20 -11.76 -14.44 -6.22
N THR A 21 -10.49 -14.15 -6.50
CA THR A 21 -9.37 -14.65 -5.70
C THR A 21 -9.32 -13.93 -4.36
N LYS A 22 -9.59 -14.64 -3.28
CA LYS A 22 -9.39 -14.18 -1.90
C LYS A 22 -8.03 -14.68 -1.43
N PHE A 23 -7.27 -13.81 -0.81
CA PHE A 23 -6.03 -14.18 -0.10
C PHE A 23 -6.40 -14.56 1.32
N THR A 24 -5.75 -15.58 1.87
CA THR A 24 -6.19 -16.25 3.09
C THR A 24 -5.29 -15.99 4.29
N TYR A 25 -4.03 -15.68 4.07
CA TYR A 25 -3.08 -15.42 5.16
C TYR A 25 -2.20 -14.19 4.86
N PHE A 26 -1.67 -13.61 5.92
CA PHE A 26 -0.76 -12.46 5.81
C PHE A 26 0.50 -12.82 5.00
N GLY A 27 0.84 -11.97 4.04
CA GLY A 27 1.99 -12.16 3.17
C GLY A 27 1.77 -13.07 1.95
N GLU A 28 0.57 -13.67 1.78
CA GLU A 28 0.27 -14.45 0.58
C GLU A 28 0.40 -13.60 -0.69
N ARG A 29 -0.05 -12.35 -0.62
CA ARG A 29 0.17 -11.34 -1.66
C ARG A 29 0.39 -9.98 -1.05
N LEU A 30 1.53 -9.40 -1.33
CA LEU A 30 1.83 -7.99 -1.09
C LEU A 30 1.65 -7.21 -2.40
N SER A 31 1.19 -5.97 -2.30
CA SER A 31 1.13 -5.05 -3.43
C SER A 31 1.79 -3.75 -3.02
N SER A 32 2.61 -3.19 -3.90
CA SER A 32 3.33 -1.95 -3.65
C SER A 32 3.14 -0.97 -4.79
N ASP A 33 3.19 0.29 -4.45
CA ASP A 33 3.17 1.40 -5.38
C ASP A 33 3.95 2.57 -4.79
N LEU A 34 4.46 3.45 -5.65
CA LEU A 34 5.30 4.57 -5.27
C LEU A 34 4.62 5.89 -5.65
N CYS A 35 4.59 6.84 -4.73
CA CYS A 35 3.99 8.14 -4.92
C CYS A 35 4.99 9.27 -4.63
N GLY A 36 4.91 10.33 -5.41
CA GLY A 36 5.76 11.52 -5.33
C GLY A 36 6.14 12.05 -6.72
N PRO A 37 7.00 13.08 -6.81
CA PRO A 37 7.66 13.71 -5.66
C PRO A 37 6.74 14.62 -4.86
N PHE A 38 6.92 14.62 -3.55
CA PHE A 38 6.35 15.58 -2.62
C PHE A 38 7.32 16.74 -2.35
N THR A 39 6.84 17.81 -1.74
CA THR A 39 7.73 18.80 -1.12
C THR A 39 8.71 18.08 -0.19
N LYS A 40 10.00 18.46 -0.25
CA LYS A 40 11.01 17.82 0.60
C LYS A 40 10.62 17.94 2.07
N SER A 41 10.52 16.80 2.74
CA SER A 41 10.15 16.76 4.15
C SER A 41 11.26 17.32 5.06
N VAL A 42 10.91 17.64 6.30
CA VAL A 42 11.91 18.05 7.33
C VAL A 42 12.99 16.99 7.52
N ASP A 43 12.68 15.70 7.28
CA ASP A 43 13.62 14.58 7.37
C ASP A 43 14.34 14.30 6.02
N GLY A 44 14.06 15.10 4.99
CA GLY A 44 14.72 15.02 3.68
C GLY A 44 14.12 14.05 2.68
N TYR A 45 12.91 13.54 2.92
CA TYR A 45 12.20 12.63 2.01
C TYR A 45 11.39 13.39 0.96
N THR A 46 11.22 12.78 -0.22
CA THR A 46 10.46 13.34 -1.36
C THR A 46 9.51 12.34 -1.99
N TYR A 47 9.63 11.06 -1.69
CA TYR A 47 8.76 10.00 -2.19
C TYR A 47 8.22 9.16 -1.04
N MET A 48 7.23 8.34 -1.33
CA MET A 48 6.65 7.40 -0.38
C MET A 48 6.30 6.10 -1.09
N LEU A 49 6.79 4.98 -0.56
CA LEU A 49 6.41 3.64 -0.95
C LEU A 49 5.27 3.18 -0.03
N ASN A 50 4.21 2.63 -0.60
CA ASN A 50 3.24 1.85 0.17
C ASN A 50 3.46 0.36 -0.04
N ILE A 51 3.17 -0.43 0.99
CA ILE A 51 3.08 -1.88 0.91
C ILE A 51 1.76 -2.27 1.57
N VAL A 52 0.90 -2.99 0.86
CA VAL A 52 -0.39 -3.44 1.38
C VAL A 52 -0.53 -4.95 1.26
N ASP A 53 -0.96 -5.59 2.33
CA ASP A 53 -1.25 -7.02 2.34
C ASP A 53 -2.64 -7.32 1.77
N GLY A 54 -2.71 -8.31 0.89
CA GLY A 54 -3.92 -8.67 0.16
C GLY A 54 -4.99 -9.34 1.02
N SER A 55 -4.61 -10.01 2.10
CA SER A 55 -5.53 -10.77 2.96
C SER A 55 -6.08 -9.92 4.10
N THR A 56 -5.21 -9.18 4.79
CA THR A 56 -5.54 -8.39 5.98
C THR A 56 -5.86 -6.94 5.67
N ASN A 57 -5.53 -6.47 4.46
CA ASN A 57 -5.58 -5.07 4.07
C ASN A 57 -4.69 -4.16 4.96
N HIS A 58 -3.73 -4.77 5.69
CA HIS A 58 -2.78 -4.02 6.51
C HIS A 58 -1.83 -3.23 5.62
N LEU A 59 -1.68 -1.95 5.94
CA LEU A 59 -0.96 -0.98 5.15
C LEU A 59 0.34 -0.58 5.84
N TYR A 60 1.40 -0.40 5.06
CA TYR A 60 2.68 0.15 5.48
C TYR A 60 3.05 1.32 4.58
N VAL A 61 3.74 2.29 5.13
CA VAL A 61 4.27 3.44 4.39
C VAL A 61 5.73 3.66 4.76
N TYR A 62 6.56 3.83 3.75
CA TYR A 62 7.99 4.06 3.86
C TYR A 62 8.33 5.35 3.10
N PRO A 63 8.69 6.44 3.80
CA PRO A 63 9.23 7.62 3.14
C PRO A 63 10.58 7.32 2.50
N LEU A 64 10.79 7.82 1.28
CA LEU A 64 12.00 7.63 0.48
C LEU A 64 12.59 8.99 0.10
N ARG A 65 13.92 9.06 0.01
CA ARG A 65 14.64 10.26 -0.48
C ARG A 65 14.63 10.34 -1.99
N SER A 66 14.63 9.18 -2.65
CA SER A 66 14.62 9.03 -4.10
C SER A 66 13.72 7.86 -4.52
N LYS A 67 13.45 7.74 -5.80
CA LYS A 67 12.79 6.57 -6.39
C LYS A 67 13.79 5.56 -6.97
N SER A 68 15.02 5.51 -6.43
CA SER A 68 16.02 4.54 -6.89
C SER A 68 15.61 3.12 -6.49
N SER A 69 15.89 2.15 -7.35
CA SER A 69 15.64 0.74 -7.07
C SER A 69 16.34 0.25 -5.81
N THR A 70 17.54 0.76 -5.51
CA THR A 70 18.28 0.42 -4.29
C THR A 70 17.54 0.85 -3.03
N GLU A 71 16.97 2.07 -3.02
CA GLU A 71 16.23 2.55 -1.85
C GLU A 71 14.89 1.84 -1.70
N VAL A 72 14.22 1.54 -2.82
CA VAL A 72 13.00 0.72 -2.83
C VAL A 72 13.29 -0.67 -2.29
N GLN A 73 14.33 -1.34 -2.78
CA GLN A 73 14.77 -2.67 -2.32
C GLN A 73 15.03 -2.67 -0.81
N ALA A 74 15.83 -1.72 -0.30
CA ALA A 74 16.15 -1.65 1.12
C ALA A 74 14.89 -1.57 2.01
N ASN A 75 13.86 -0.84 1.58
CA ASN A 75 12.58 -0.76 2.31
C ASN A 75 11.73 -2.04 2.16
N MET A 76 11.82 -2.73 1.03
CA MET A 76 11.19 -4.05 0.85
C MET A 76 11.84 -5.09 1.76
N GLU A 77 13.17 -5.10 1.86
CA GLU A 77 13.94 -5.96 2.78
C GLU A 77 13.60 -5.66 4.24
N GLN A 78 13.58 -4.38 4.61
CA GLN A 78 13.15 -3.97 5.96
C GLN A 78 11.77 -4.51 6.28
N PHE A 79 10.80 -4.36 5.35
CA PHE A 79 9.45 -4.90 5.54
C PHE A 79 9.46 -6.40 5.80
N LEU A 80 10.22 -7.19 5.01
CA LEU A 80 10.29 -8.65 5.18
C LEU A 80 10.92 -9.02 6.51
N ASN A 81 11.99 -8.35 6.91
CA ASN A 81 12.67 -8.60 8.19
C ASN A 81 11.76 -8.27 9.38
N ASP A 82 11.07 -7.11 9.35
CA ASP A 82 10.16 -6.67 10.41
C ASP A 82 8.93 -7.58 10.55
N ASN A 83 8.54 -8.24 9.46
CA ASN A 83 7.35 -9.08 9.42
C ASN A 83 7.65 -10.57 9.34
N LYS A 84 8.91 -11.00 9.44
CA LYS A 84 9.35 -12.39 9.25
C LYS A 84 8.55 -13.40 10.08
N SER A 85 8.24 -13.07 11.32
CA SER A 85 7.45 -13.94 12.24
C SER A 85 5.98 -14.08 11.87
N TYR A 86 5.46 -13.16 11.04
CA TYR A 86 4.06 -13.14 10.58
C TYR A 86 3.90 -13.68 9.16
N LEU A 87 5.00 -13.77 8.40
CA LEU A 87 5.03 -14.38 7.08
C LEU A 87 4.94 -15.90 7.24
N SER A 88 3.71 -16.41 7.24
CA SER A 88 3.43 -17.78 7.62
C SER A 88 3.76 -18.81 6.53
N HIS A 89 4.09 -20.00 7.00
CA HIS A 89 4.12 -21.28 6.26
C HIS A 89 5.27 -21.52 5.30
N GLY A 90 6.39 -20.80 5.36
CA GLY A 90 7.53 -21.04 4.47
C GLY A 90 7.16 -20.98 2.97
N LYS A 91 5.99 -20.44 2.66
CA LYS A 91 5.54 -20.26 1.28
C LYS A 91 6.11 -18.96 0.73
N PRO A 92 6.51 -18.96 -0.52
CA PRO A 92 6.98 -17.75 -1.16
C PRO A 92 5.87 -16.69 -1.18
N VAL A 93 6.20 -15.52 -0.66
CA VAL A 93 5.35 -14.33 -0.75
C VAL A 93 5.25 -13.93 -2.23
N THR A 94 4.06 -13.60 -2.69
CA THR A 94 3.89 -12.98 -3.99
C THR A 94 3.94 -11.46 -3.81
N TRP A 95 4.86 -10.79 -4.50
CA TRP A 95 4.94 -9.33 -4.51
C TRP A 95 4.46 -8.78 -5.84
N HIS A 96 3.46 -7.95 -5.80
CA HIS A 96 2.83 -7.34 -6.96
C HIS A 96 3.18 -5.85 -7.04
N THR A 97 3.71 -5.42 -8.17
CA THR A 97 4.03 -4.02 -8.47
C THR A 97 3.50 -3.63 -9.85
N ASP A 98 3.54 -2.38 -10.17
CA ASP A 98 3.47 -1.94 -11.56
C ASP A 98 4.81 -2.21 -12.29
N ASN A 99 4.91 -1.74 -13.54
CA ASN A 99 6.12 -1.84 -14.35
C ASN A 99 6.98 -0.58 -14.24
N GLY A 100 6.94 0.15 -13.13
CA GLY A 100 7.82 1.29 -12.88
C GLY A 100 9.30 0.90 -12.92
N GLY A 101 10.15 1.78 -13.44
CA GLY A 101 11.58 1.50 -13.59
C GLY A 101 12.27 1.21 -12.25
N GLU A 102 11.76 1.74 -11.16
CA GLU A 102 12.20 1.50 -9.79
C GLU A 102 12.01 0.04 -9.34
N PHE A 103 11.00 -0.64 -9.88
CA PHE A 103 10.72 -2.05 -9.62
C PHE A 103 11.31 -2.98 -10.69
N MET A 104 11.72 -2.46 -11.85
CA MET A 104 12.20 -3.23 -12.99
C MET A 104 13.73 -3.19 -13.07
N SER A 105 14.43 -3.56 -12.00
CA SER A 105 15.87 -3.54 -11.92
C SER A 105 16.42 -4.90 -11.47
N ASN A 106 17.67 -5.20 -11.84
CA ASN A 106 18.37 -6.41 -11.43
C ASN A 106 18.43 -6.55 -9.90
N ASN A 107 18.58 -5.44 -9.17
CA ASN A 107 18.60 -5.46 -7.71
C ASN A 107 17.31 -6.02 -7.13
N ILE A 108 16.16 -5.68 -7.72
CA ILE A 108 14.87 -6.21 -7.25
C ILE A 108 14.70 -7.68 -7.66
N ASP A 109 15.30 -8.11 -8.78
CA ASP A 109 15.32 -9.53 -9.15
C ASP A 109 16.16 -10.34 -8.18
N GLU A 110 17.37 -9.89 -7.85
CA GLU A 110 18.27 -10.50 -6.86
C GLU A 110 17.60 -10.59 -5.48
N PHE A 111 16.94 -9.50 -5.04
CA PHE A 111 16.15 -9.50 -3.81
C PHE A 111 15.04 -10.57 -3.83
N CYS A 112 14.31 -10.68 -4.92
CA CYS A 112 13.22 -11.64 -5.02
C CYS A 112 13.72 -13.08 -4.99
N ASP A 113 14.86 -13.34 -5.61
CA ASP A 113 15.50 -14.65 -5.59
C ASP A 113 16.04 -15.00 -4.19
N GLU A 114 16.71 -14.05 -3.52
CA GLU A 114 17.25 -14.23 -2.17
C GLU A 114 16.16 -14.57 -1.15
N PHE A 115 15.04 -13.83 -1.19
CA PHE A 115 13.93 -14.01 -0.26
C PHE A 115 12.88 -15.02 -0.74
N ALA A 116 13.11 -15.69 -1.87
CA ALA A 116 12.16 -16.60 -2.53
C ALA A 116 10.77 -15.95 -2.75
N VAL A 117 10.74 -14.68 -3.14
CA VAL A 117 9.54 -13.88 -3.41
C VAL A 117 9.14 -14.03 -4.86
N LYS A 118 7.92 -14.49 -5.12
CA LYS A 118 7.38 -14.54 -6.47
C LYS A 118 6.97 -13.15 -6.94
N ARG A 119 7.61 -12.65 -7.98
CA ARG A 119 7.20 -11.38 -8.62
C ARG A 119 5.92 -11.54 -9.44
N SER A 120 5.10 -10.51 -9.41
CA SER A 120 3.90 -10.39 -10.22
C SER A 120 3.74 -8.94 -10.66
N PHE A 121 3.47 -8.72 -11.93
CA PHE A 121 3.35 -7.38 -12.52
C PHE A 121 1.93 -7.10 -12.99
N SER A 122 1.59 -5.82 -13.04
CA SER A 122 0.40 -5.37 -13.76
C SER A 122 0.63 -5.54 -15.26
N VAL A 123 -0.34 -6.17 -15.94
CA VAL A 123 -0.28 -6.26 -17.41
C VAL A 123 -0.45 -4.86 -18.00
N PRO A 124 0.42 -4.42 -18.92
CA PRO A 124 0.26 -3.15 -19.62
C PRO A 124 -1.17 -3.04 -20.19
N TYR A 125 -1.77 -1.86 -20.09
CA TYR A 125 -3.15 -1.58 -20.53
C TYR A 125 -4.28 -2.34 -19.82
N ALA A 126 -4.03 -3.03 -18.71
CA ALA A 126 -5.05 -3.64 -17.84
C ALA A 126 -5.14 -2.89 -16.49
N PRO A 127 -5.82 -1.73 -16.44
CA PRO A 127 -5.82 -0.81 -15.27
C PRO A 127 -6.19 -1.40 -13.91
N PRO A 128 -6.93 -2.53 -13.78
CA PRO A 128 -7.35 -2.97 -12.45
C PRO A 128 -6.33 -3.78 -11.66
N GLN A 129 -5.14 -4.08 -12.20
CA GLN A 129 -4.29 -5.09 -11.55
C GLN A 129 -3.50 -4.55 -10.35
N ASN A 130 -3.05 -3.29 -10.37
CA ASN A 130 -2.44 -2.63 -9.20
C ASN A 130 -3.42 -1.76 -8.40
N ALA A 131 -4.71 -1.82 -8.77
CA ALA A 131 -5.77 -0.99 -8.16
C ALA A 131 -5.88 -1.14 -6.63
N HIS A 132 -5.26 -2.16 -6.02
CA HIS A 132 -5.23 -2.30 -4.57
C HIS A 132 -4.24 -1.31 -3.96
N ALA A 133 -2.99 -1.30 -4.39
CA ALA A 133 -1.98 -0.34 -3.91
C ALA A 133 -2.33 1.10 -4.31
N GLU A 134 -2.81 1.33 -5.54
CA GLU A 134 -3.26 2.65 -6.01
C GLU A 134 -4.39 3.22 -5.15
N ARG A 135 -5.37 2.41 -4.76
CA ARG A 135 -6.47 2.85 -3.87
C ARG A 135 -5.99 3.23 -2.48
N MET A 136 -4.89 2.66 -2.01
CA MET A 136 -4.32 3.03 -0.71
C MET A 136 -3.83 4.47 -0.68
N TRP A 137 -3.42 5.03 -1.82
CA TRP A 137 -3.08 6.46 -1.87
C TRP A 137 -4.25 7.37 -1.51
N GLY A 138 -5.46 7.05 -1.96
CA GLY A 138 -6.64 7.80 -1.53
C GLY A 138 -6.87 7.77 -0.01
N ILE A 139 -6.59 6.61 0.61
CA ILE A 139 -6.72 6.40 2.06
C ILE A 139 -5.63 7.16 2.83
N ILE A 140 -4.43 7.32 2.26
CA ILE A 140 -3.32 8.03 2.91
C ILE A 140 -3.38 9.53 2.63
N LEU A 141 -3.45 9.93 1.36
CA LEU A 141 -3.25 11.31 0.94
C LEU A 141 -4.38 12.25 1.39
N GLN A 142 -5.61 11.77 1.45
CA GLN A 142 -6.73 12.62 1.90
C GLN A 142 -6.62 12.97 3.40
N PRO A 143 -6.50 12.01 4.34
CA PRO A 143 -6.28 12.32 5.75
C PRO A 143 -4.99 13.10 5.99
N MET A 144 -3.90 12.76 5.29
CA MET A 144 -2.63 13.49 5.37
C MET A 144 -2.81 14.98 5.09
N ARG A 145 -3.46 15.33 3.98
CA ARG A 145 -3.73 16.74 3.60
C ARG A 145 -4.65 17.43 4.60
N LYS A 146 -5.67 16.74 5.10
CA LYS A 146 -6.58 17.29 6.12
C LYS A 146 -5.84 17.60 7.42
N MET A 147 -5.01 16.66 7.89
CA MET A 147 -4.21 16.85 9.12
C MET A 147 -3.22 18.00 8.98
N LEU A 148 -2.54 18.14 7.83
CA LEU A 148 -1.65 19.29 7.57
C LEU A 148 -2.42 20.61 7.59
N ALA A 149 -3.57 20.67 6.90
CA ALA A 149 -4.39 21.87 6.85
C ALA A 149 -4.95 22.27 8.22
N GLU A 150 -5.45 21.29 8.99
CA GLU A 150 -6.03 21.50 10.33
C GLU A 150 -4.97 21.95 11.35
N SER A 151 -3.79 21.34 11.31
CA SER A 151 -2.71 21.65 12.26
C SER A 151 -2.01 22.99 11.96
N GLY A 152 -2.16 23.53 10.76
CA GLY A 152 -1.44 24.73 10.32
C GLY A 152 0.08 24.57 10.19
N VAL A 153 0.62 23.35 10.35
CA VAL A 153 2.06 23.10 10.17
C VAL A 153 2.42 23.12 8.68
N HIS A 154 3.67 23.42 8.39
CA HIS A 154 4.17 23.45 7.02
C HIS A 154 4.05 22.08 6.35
N GLU A 155 3.81 22.06 5.04
CA GLU A 155 3.63 20.82 4.26
C GLU A 155 4.84 19.87 4.33
N SER A 156 6.04 20.35 4.65
CA SER A 156 7.23 19.50 4.86
C SER A 156 7.10 18.48 6.01
N PHE A 157 6.06 18.58 6.83
CA PHE A 157 5.74 17.59 7.87
C PHE A 157 4.88 16.42 7.35
N TRP A 158 4.72 16.29 6.04
CA TRP A 158 3.86 15.27 5.44
C TRP A 158 4.22 13.82 5.84
N THR A 159 5.47 13.52 6.15
CA THR A 159 5.90 12.16 6.56
C THR A 159 5.22 11.73 7.86
N TYR A 160 5.04 12.65 8.81
CA TYR A 160 4.37 12.39 10.09
C TYR A 160 2.88 12.16 9.89
N THR A 161 2.23 13.01 9.11
CA THR A 161 0.79 12.84 8.82
C THR A 161 0.50 11.63 7.95
N ALA A 162 1.41 11.24 7.06
CA ALA A 162 1.29 10.00 6.27
C ALA A 162 1.36 8.75 7.18
N ARG A 163 2.30 8.71 8.12
CA ARG A 163 2.40 7.63 9.11
C ARG A 163 1.16 7.58 10.00
N GLN A 164 0.66 8.73 10.42
CA GLN A 164 -0.57 8.81 11.21
C GLN A 164 -1.79 8.31 10.42
N ALA A 165 -1.94 8.71 9.15
CA ALA A 165 -3.01 8.23 8.28
C ALA A 165 -2.95 6.69 8.09
N CYS A 166 -1.75 6.15 7.91
CA CYS A 166 -1.51 4.71 7.83
C CYS A 166 -1.91 3.99 9.13
N MET A 167 -1.52 4.52 10.28
CA MET A 167 -1.89 3.97 11.58
C MET A 167 -3.40 3.98 11.78
N ILE A 168 -4.06 5.09 11.49
CA ILE A 168 -5.53 5.22 11.60
C ILE A 168 -6.22 4.18 10.72
N HIS A 169 -5.78 4.03 9.46
CA HIS A 169 -6.32 2.98 8.57
C HIS A 169 -6.19 1.59 9.19
N ASN A 170 -5.04 1.27 9.77
CA ASN A 170 -4.78 -0.06 10.30
C ASN A 170 -5.58 -0.39 11.56
N ILE A 171 -5.95 0.61 12.37
CA ILE A 171 -6.70 0.39 13.63
C ILE A 171 -8.22 0.49 13.46
N LEU A 172 -8.70 1.17 12.41
CA LEU A 172 -10.14 1.30 12.19
C LEU A 172 -10.72 0.02 11.57
N PRO A 173 -11.95 -0.37 11.95
CA PRO A 173 -12.65 -1.47 11.33
C PRO A 173 -12.81 -1.29 9.82
N SER A 174 -12.67 -2.37 9.08
CA SER A 174 -12.76 -2.36 7.62
C SER A 174 -13.92 -3.23 7.15
N THR A 175 -14.83 -2.66 6.37
CA THR A 175 -15.95 -3.38 5.73
C THR A 175 -15.48 -4.42 4.68
N LYS A 176 -14.19 -4.40 4.32
CA LYS A 176 -13.60 -5.40 3.42
C LYS A 176 -13.23 -6.70 4.14
N LEU A 177 -13.09 -6.65 5.46
CA LEU A 177 -12.75 -7.79 6.29
C LEU A 177 -14.00 -8.40 6.90
N ALA A 178 -14.06 -9.73 6.96
CA ALA A 178 -15.18 -10.42 7.59
C ALA A 178 -15.22 -10.08 9.08
N GLY A 179 -16.41 -9.77 9.60
CA GLY A 179 -16.61 -9.40 11.00
C GLY A 179 -16.25 -7.95 11.35
N GLU A 180 -16.05 -7.10 10.33
CA GLU A 180 -15.73 -5.66 10.52
C GLU A 180 -14.54 -5.42 11.46
N ILE A 181 -13.57 -6.32 11.42
CA ILE A 181 -12.32 -6.18 12.18
C ILE A 181 -11.38 -5.19 11.52
N SER A 182 -10.43 -4.66 12.29
CA SER A 182 -9.40 -3.79 11.73
C SER A 182 -8.31 -4.59 11.00
N PRO A 183 -7.58 -3.99 10.04
CA PRO A 183 -6.40 -4.59 9.42
C PRO A 183 -5.36 -5.05 10.45
N TYR A 184 -5.20 -4.29 11.53
CA TYR A 184 -4.34 -4.66 12.65
C TYR A 184 -4.83 -5.94 13.33
N GLN A 185 -6.11 -6.03 13.67
CA GLN A 185 -6.68 -7.25 14.27
C GLN A 185 -6.54 -8.44 13.35
N ALA A 186 -6.82 -8.26 12.04
CA ALA A 186 -6.69 -9.32 11.05
C ALA A 186 -5.25 -9.88 10.96
N LYS A 187 -4.23 -9.01 11.11
CA LYS A 187 -2.82 -9.43 11.10
C LYS A 187 -2.41 -10.11 12.39
N TYR A 188 -2.77 -9.55 13.53
CA TYR A 188 -2.23 -9.98 14.83
C TYR A 188 -3.17 -10.86 15.65
N THR A 189 -4.42 -11.03 15.21
CA THR A 189 -5.46 -11.82 15.92
C THR A 189 -5.72 -11.34 17.36
N HIS A 190 -5.46 -10.07 17.63
CA HIS A 190 -5.60 -9.47 18.97
C HIS A 190 -6.57 -8.29 18.95
N HIS A 191 -7.32 -8.12 20.05
CA HIS A 191 -8.16 -6.94 20.23
C HIS A 191 -7.33 -5.75 20.70
N ILE A 192 -7.42 -4.63 19.95
CA ILE A 192 -6.81 -3.37 20.35
C ILE A 192 -7.63 -2.78 21.51
N LYS A 193 -6.99 -2.54 22.66
CA LYS A 193 -7.57 -1.66 23.66
C LYS A 193 -7.36 -0.23 23.21
N LEU A 194 -8.45 0.49 22.88
CA LEU A 194 -8.44 1.87 22.42
C LEU A 194 -7.62 2.81 23.33
N SER A 195 -7.53 2.48 24.64
CA SER A 195 -6.70 3.23 25.58
C SER A 195 -5.21 3.30 25.24
N MET A 196 -4.67 2.36 24.44
CA MET A 196 -3.26 2.39 24.04
C MET A 196 -3.00 3.36 22.88
N VAL A 197 -4.00 3.67 22.08
CA VAL A 197 -3.86 4.54 20.89
C VAL A 197 -3.70 6.00 21.28
N TYR A 198 -4.37 6.44 22.35
CA TYR A 198 -4.30 7.83 22.81
C TYR A 198 -2.98 8.23 23.44
N HIS A 199 -2.20 7.28 23.97
CA HIS A 199 -0.91 7.61 24.61
C HIS A 199 0.26 7.79 23.64
N GLN A 200 0.15 7.32 22.39
CA GLN A 200 1.24 7.48 21.41
C GLN A 200 1.10 8.69 20.49
N THR A 201 -0.03 9.40 20.53
CA THR A 201 -0.31 10.52 19.63
C THR A 201 0.16 11.89 20.13
N TRP A 202 0.68 12.00 21.35
CA TRP A 202 1.03 13.28 21.97
C TRP A 202 2.43 13.32 22.58
N VAL A 203 3.41 12.71 21.95
CA VAL A 203 4.82 13.02 22.23
C VAL A 203 5.38 13.73 21.01
N ILE A 204 5.20 15.03 21.02
CA ILE A 204 5.97 15.99 20.21
C ILE A 204 7.17 16.37 21.04
#